data_22aaf363273f0b31cf7c45585697dc91
#
_entry.id   22aaf363273f0b31cf7c45585697dc91
#
_cell.length_a   1.000
_cell.length_b   1.000
_cell.length_c   1.000
_cell.angle_alpha   90.00
_cell.angle_beta   90.00
_cell.angle_gamma   90.00
#
_symmetry.space_group_name_H-M   'P 1'
#
loop_
_entity.id
_entity.type
_entity.pdbx_description
1 polymer ?
#
loop_
_entity_poly.entity_id
_entity_poly.type
_entity_poly.pdbx_seq_one_letter_code
_entity_poly.pdbx_strand_id
1 'polypeptide(L)'
;MPPEPLQTKGSNNMKIDPLAGKPANQSMLVDVPRLVTAYYAEVPEPFIPAQRVAFGTSGHRGSAFTNSFNEDHILAISQAICLYRKRQKIDGPLFIGMDTHALSVPAFTSAIEVLAANDVEIMISEGDEYTPTPVVSWAILTYNRGRKNGLADGIVITPSHNPPHDGGFKYNPPHGGPAEQTVTSWIEAKANEFLTNKMHGIKRFPSKQAMGSTRRYDFLHSYVDDLINVIDMDAIRDSNISIGVDPLGGASVHYWEPIAERYKLNLKVVNDVVDPTFGFMTVDWDGQIRMDPSSPYAMQRLIGMKDKFDLSF
;
A
#
# COMPACT_ATOMS: atom_id res chain seq x y z
N MET A 1 38.48 -39.99 -3.85
CA MET A 1 37.37 -39.66 -4.74
C MET A 1 36.76 -38.33 -4.27
N PRO A 2 36.73 -37.29 -5.08
CA PRO A 2 36.04 -36.07 -4.73
C PRO A 2 34.53 -36.32 -4.78
N PRO A 3 33.71 -35.64 -3.94
CA PRO A 3 32.27 -35.79 -3.94
C PRO A 3 31.67 -35.22 -5.21
N GLU A 4 30.69 -35.91 -5.77
CA GLU A 4 29.91 -35.44 -6.92
C GLU A 4 29.16 -34.12 -6.60
N PRO A 5 29.04 -33.18 -7.56
CA PRO A 5 28.28 -31.98 -7.33
C PRO A 5 26.77 -32.31 -7.23
N LEU A 6 26.15 -31.80 -6.19
CA LEU A 6 24.71 -31.83 -5.99
C LEU A 6 23.99 -31.25 -7.21
N GLN A 7 23.29 -32.10 -7.94
CA GLN A 7 22.36 -31.69 -8.97
C GLN A 7 21.22 -30.90 -8.33
N THR A 8 21.19 -29.59 -8.55
CA THR A 8 20.03 -28.74 -8.24
C THR A 8 18.87 -29.15 -9.15
N LYS A 9 17.88 -29.82 -8.58
CA LYS A 9 16.63 -30.14 -9.24
C LYS A 9 15.85 -28.86 -9.55
N GLY A 10 15.53 -28.66 -10.83
CA GLY A 10 14.36 -27.90 -11.28
C GLY A 10 14.52 -26.39 -11.32
N SER A 11 15.32 -25.84 -12.23
CA SER A 11 14.99 -24.53 -12.80
C SER A 11 13.73 -24.72 -13.66
N ASN A 12 12.55 -24.33 -13.14
CA ASN A 12 11.45 -23.94 -14.01
C ASN A 12 12.02 -22.84 -14.92
N ASN A 13 12.18 -23.10 -16.21
CA ASN A 13 12.49 -22.08 -17.20
C ASN A 13 11.31 -21.10 -17.24
N MET A 14 11.30 -20.10 -16.33
CA MET A 14 10.40 -18.96 -16.47
C MET A 14 10.74 -18.29 -17.79
N LYS A 15 9.77 -18.28 -18.70
CA LYS A 15 9.94 -17.65 -20.02
C LYS A 15 9.94 -16.14 -19.78
N ILE A 16 11.10 -15.52 -19.90
CA ILE A 16 11.26 -14.07 -19.78
C ILE A 16 10.63 -13.42 -21.00
N ASP A 17 9.81 -12.38 -20.76
CA ASP A 17 9.18 -11.61 -21.84
C ASP A 17 10.25 -10.86 -22.67
N PRO A 18 10.11 -10.77 -24.00
CA PRO A 18 11.05 -10.05 -24.88
C PRO A 18 11.16 -8.53 -24.56
N LEU A 19 10.20 -7.95 -23.86
CA LEU A 19 10.21 -6.55 -23.43
C LEU A 19 10.80 -6.36 -22.04
N ALA A 20 11.14 -7.41 -21.32
CA ALA A 20 11.73 -7.31 -19.99
C ALA A 20 12.96 -6.38 -19.94
N GLY A 21 12.98 -5.43 -19.02
CA GLY A 21 14.02 -4.42 -18.88
C GLY A 21 13.98 -3.28 -19.90
N LYS A 22 13.01 -3.28 -20.83
CA LYS A 22 12.81 -2.16 -21.76
C LYS A 22 11.78 -1.16 -21.20
N PRO A 23 11.87 0.13 -21.57
CA PRO A 23 10.83 1.09 -21.21
C PRO A 23 9.44 0.63 -21.64
N ALA A 24 8.45 0.82 -20.76
CA ALA A 24 7.06 0.56 -21.09
C ALA A 24 6.61 1.46 -22.26
N ASN A 25 5.84 0.90 -23.19
CA ASN A 25 5.26 1.68 -24.27
C ASN A 25 3.84 2.15 -23.92
N GLN A 26 3.34 3.16 -24.64
CA GLN A 26 2.04 3.80 -24.37
C GLN A 26 0.87 2.81 -24.36
N SER A 27 0.92 1.76 -25.15
CA SER A 27 -0.18 0.77 -25.23
C SER A 27 -0.24 -0.18 -24.03
N MET A 28 0.78 -0.18 -23.19
CA MET A 28 0.85 -1.00 -21.97
C MET A 28 0.32 -0.23 -20.74
N LEU A 29 0.17 1.10 -20.86
CA LEU A 29 -0.26 1.93 -19.75
C LEU A 29 -1.75 1.68 -19.44
N VAL A 30 -2.07 1.64 -18.16
CA VAL A 30 -3.46 1.51 -17.71
C VAL A 30 -4.26 2.77 -18.07
N ASP A 31 -5.47 2.58 -18.59
CA ASP A 31 -6.45 3.65 -18.77
C ASP A 31 -7.07 3.98 -17.39
N VAL A 32 -6.47 4.93 -16.68
CA VAL A 32 -6.89 5.32 -15.32
C VAL A 32 -8.35 5.79 -15.27
N PRO A 33 -8.84 6.66 -16.17
CA PRO A 33 -10.26 7.05 -16.18
C PRO A 33 -11.20 5.84 -16.30
N ARG A 34 -10.89 4.89 -17.18
CA ARG A 34 -11.68 3.67 -17.35
C ARG A 34 -11.61 2.78 -16.11
N LEU A 35 -10.44 2.65 -15.50
CA LEU A 35 -10.23 1.84 -14.29
C LEU A 35 -11.05 2.40 -13.11
N VAL A 36 -11.01 3.72 -12.90
CA VAL A 36 -11.78 4.40 -11.85
C VAL A 36 -13.29 4.32 -12.14
N THR A 37 -13.69 4.42 -13.41
CA THR A 37 -15.10 4.24 -13.79
C THR A 37 -15.56 2.82 -13.46
N ALA A 38 -14.77 1.79 -13.80
CA ALA A 38 -15.10 0.40 -13.48
C ALA A 38 -15.18 0.17 -11.95
N TYR A 39 -14.33 0.83 -11.16
CA TYR A 39 -14.38 0.72 -9.71
C TYR A 39 -15.76 1.11 -9.13
N TYR A 40 -16.39 2.16 -9.66
CA TYR A 40 -17.69 2.64 -9.18
C TYR A 40 -18.90 2.02 -9.90
N ALA A 41 -18.73 1.62 -11.16
CA ALA A 41 -19.85 1.19 -12.01
C ALA A 41 -20.06 -0.33 -12.04
N GLU A 42 -18.97 -1.09 -11.89
CA GLU A 42 -19.05 -2.54 -11.93
C GLU A 42 -19.32 -3.12 -10.54
N VAL A 43 -20.25 -4.09 -10.49
CA VAL A 43 -20.67 -4.71 -9.23
C VAL A 43 -20.17 -6.16 -9.18
N PRO A 44 -19.50 -6.59 -8.11
CA PRO A 44 -19.03 -7.97 -7.98
C PRO A 44 -20.19 -8.95 -7.79
N GLU A 45 -20.05 -10.13 -8.40
CA GLU A 45 -20.97 -11.26 -8.22
C GLU A 45 -20.46 -12.18 -7.10
N PRO A 46 -21.04 -12.15 -5.88
CA PRO A 46 -20.49 -12.85 -4.71
C PRO A 46 -20.53 -14.38 -4.82
N PHE A 47 -21.22 -14.94 -5.82
CA PHE A 47 -21.22 -16.36 -6.13
C PHE A 47 -20.06 -16.79 -7.02
N ILE A 48 -19.35 -15.85 -7.66
CA ILE A 48 -18.12 -16.10 -8.40
C ILE A 48 -16.93 -15.99 -7.43
N PRO A 49 -16.18 -17.08 -7.17
CA PRO A 49 -15.12 -17.07 -6.17
C PRO A 49 -14.05 -15.99 -6.39
N ALA A 50 -13.70 -15.72 -7.65
CA ALA A 50 -12.70 -14.72 -8.02
C ALA A 50 -13.15 -13.26 -7.76
N GLN A 51 -14.44 -13.04 -7.54
CA GLN A 51 -15.05 -11.73 -7.29
C GLN A 51 -15.44 -11.53 -5.81
N ARG A 52 -15.00 -12.42 -4.94
CA ARG A 52 -15.23 -12.30 -3.50
C ARG A 52 -14.09 -11.55 -2.83
N VAL A 53 -14.39 -11.02 -1.65
CA VAL A 53 -13.31 -10.57 -0.76
C VAL A 53 -12.45 -11.77 -0.37
N ALA A 54 -11.14 -11.65 -0.59
CA ALA A 54 -10.15 -12.64 -0.20
C ALA A 54 -8.91 -11.92 0.34
N PHE A 55 -8.57 -12.16 1.62
CA PHE A 55 -7.48 -11.42 2.27
C PHE A 55 -6.10 -12.03 2.04
N GLY A 56 -5.95 -13.11 1.35
CA GLY A 56 -4.63 -13.68 1.04
C GLY A 56 -3.65 -13.61 2.24
N THR A 57 -2.39 -13.35 1.97
CA THR A 57 -1.34 -13.28 3.01
C THR A 57 -1.38 -11.99 3.83
N SER A 58 -1.82 -10.86 3.25
CA SER A 58 -1.67 -9.55 3.92
C SER A 58 -2.75 -8.53 3.58
N GLY A 59 -3.85 -8.92 2.95
CA GLY A 59 -4.94 -8.02 2.59
C GLY A 59 -5.67 -8.44 1.32
N HIS A 60 -6.81 -7.82 1.07
CA HIS A 60 -7.58 -8.01 -0.16
C HIS A 60 -6.91 -7.27 -1.32
N ARG A 61 -6.73 -7.93 -2.47
CA ARG A 61 -6.16 -7.36 -3.69
C ARG A 61 -6.93 -7.81 -4.91
N GLY A 62 -6.94 -6.97 -5.93
CA GLY A 62 -7.57 -7.29 -7.20
C GLY A 62 -7.65 -6.07 -8.11
N SER A 63 -8.40 -6.20 -9.21
CA SER A 63 -8.61 -5.12 -10.16
C SER A 63 -10.10 -4.87 -10.39
N ALA A 64 -10.45 -3.60 -10.64
CA ALA A 64 -11.81 -3.23 -11.01
C ALA A 64 -12.21 -3.84 -12.37
N PHE A 65 -11.26 -4.06 -13.27
CA PHE A 65 -11.52 -4.69 -14.57
C PHE A 65 -11.93 -6.16 -14.50
N THR A 66 -11.68 -6.82 -13.38
CA THR A 66 -12.04 -8.22 -13.14
C THR A 66 -13.09 -8.38 -12.04
N ASN A 67 -13.71 -7.28 -11.62
CA ASN A 67 -14.70 -7.23 -10.53
C ASN A 67 -14.17 -7.85 -9.23
N SER A 68 -12.87 -7.71 -8.96
CA SER A 68 -12.23 -8.24 -7.76
C SER A 68 -11.69 -7.14 -6.84
N PHE A 69 -11.83 -5.85 -7.21
CA PHE A 69 -11.53 -4.69 -6.36
C PHE A 69 -12.39 -3.49 -6.80
N ASN A 70 -13.63 -3.47 -6.37
CA ASN A 70 -14.63 -2.43 -6.68
C ASN A 70 -15.09 -1.73 -5.42
N GLU A 71 -15.89 -0.68 -5.55
CA GLU A 71 -16.41 0.09 -4.40
C GLU A 71 -17.09 -0.82 -3.38
N ASP A 72 -17.93 -1.76 -3.82
CA ASP A 72 -18.66 -2.67 -2.93
C ASP A 72 -17.72 -3.52 -2.04
N HIS A 73 -16.57 -3.95 -2.54
CA HIS A 73 -15.57 -4.64 -1.73
C HIS A 73 -15.08 -3.74 -0.59
N ILE A 74 -14.74 -2.49 -0.91
CA ILE A 74 -14.18 -1.55 0.07
C ILE A 74 -15.22 -1.14 1.11
N LEU A 75 -16.46 -0.89 0.70
CA LEU A 75 -17.57 -0.62 1.62
C LEU A 75 -17.80 -1.81 2.58
N ALA A 76 -17.83 -3.03 2.03
CA ALA A 76 -18.05 -4.26 2.80
C ALA A 76 -16.91 -4.53 3.79
N ILE A 77 -15.64 -4.41 3.35
CA ILE A 77 -14.47 -4.61 4.21
C ILE A 77 -14.43 -3.54 5.31
N SER A 78 -14.66 -2.27 4.98
CA SER A 78 -14.64 -1.17 5.94
C SER A 78 -15.73 -1.35 7.01
N GLN A 79 -16.95 -1.76 6.63
CA GLN A 79 -18.00 -2.07 7.58
C GLN A 79 -17.65 -3.28 8.45
N ALA A 80 -17.04 -4.31 7.87
CA ALA A 80 -16.59 -5.48 8.63
C ALA A 80 -15.52 -5.09 9.66
N ILE A 81 -14.56 -4.20 9.30
CA ILE A 81 -13.56 -3.66 10.23
C ILE A 81 -14.24 -2.88 11.37
N CYS A 82 -15.22 -2.03 11.08
CA CYS A 82 -15.97 -1.32 12.13
C CYS A 82 -16.63 -2.28 13.13
N LEU A 83 -17.22 -3.37 12.63
CA LEU A 83 -17.80 -4.40 13.48
C LEU A 83 -16.74 -5.18 14.28
N TYR A 84 -15.60 -5.47 13.66
CA TYR A 84 -14.45 -6.10 14.33
C TYR A 84 -13.92 -5.22 15.46
N ARG A 85 -13.68 -3.93 15.21
CA ARG A 85 -13.25 -2.94 16.21
C ARG A 85 -14.21 -2.94 17.41
N LYS A 86 -15.52 -2.85 17.15
CA LYS A 86 -16.55 -2.89 18.20
C LYS A 86 -16.50 -4.20 19.02
N ARG A 87 -16.33 -5.33 18.35
CA ARG A 87 -16.22 -6.65 19.00
C ARG A 87 -14.98 -6.74 19.88
N GLN A 88 -13.86 -6.18 19.44
CA GLN A 88 -12.57 -6.22 20.16
C GLN A 88 -12.39 -5.05 21.13
N LYS A 89 -13.37 -4.13 21.21
CA LYS A 89 -13.29 -2.91 22.03
C LYS A 89 -12.09 -2.04 21.66
N ILE A 90 -11.79 -1.94 20.35
CA ILE A 90 -10.80 -1.02 19.81
C ILE A 90 -11.52 0.30 19.58
N ASP A 91 -11.26 1.28 20.44
CA ASP A 91 -12.00 2.55 20.55
C ASP A 91 -11.09 3.79 20.40
N GLY A 92 -9.79 3.61 20.15
CA GLY A 92 -8.88 4.70 19.78
C GLY A 92 -9.00 5.10 18.31
N PRO A 93 -8.17 6.04 17.83
CA PRO A 93 -8.20 6.50 16.45
C PRO A 93 -7.79 5.38 15.47
N LEU A 94 -8.27 5.49 14.24
CA LEU A 94 -7.85 4.66 13.12
C LEU A 94 -6.96 5.50 12.19
N PHE A 95 -5.70 5.09 12.02
CA PHE A 95 -4.78 5.69 11.07
C PHE A 95 -4.99 5.08 9.69
N ILE A 96 -5.18 5.91 8.66
CA ILE A 96 -5.35 5.42 7.29
C ILE A 96 -4.33 6.07 6.37
N GLY A 97 -3.59 5.22 5.65
CA GLY A 97 -2.64 5.62 4.64
C GLY A 97 -2.94 4.97 3.29
N MET A 98 -2.48 5.61 2.23
CA MET A 98 -2.64 5.11 0.85
C MET A 98 -1.34 5.25 0.06
N ASP A 99 -1.19 4.40 -0.96
CA ASP A 99 -0.10 4.49 -1.92
C ASP A 99 -0.50 5.23 -3.20
N THR A 100 0.36 5.17 -4.21
CA THR A 100 0.26 5.91 -5.47
C THR A 100 -0.51 5.18 -6.57
N HIS A 101 -1.06 3.98 -6.32
CA HIS A 101 -1.89 3.28 -7.30
C HIS A 101 -3.19 4.01 -7.60
N ALA A 102 -3.66 3.91 -8.85
CA ALA A 102 -4.85 4.62 -9.32
C ALA A 102 -6.12 4.32 -8.50
N LEU A 103 -6.28 3.09 -8.00
CA LEU A 103 -7.42 2.69 -7.18
C LEU A 103 -7.31 3.08 -5.70
N SER A 104 -6.17 3.61 -5.26
CA SER A 104 -5.97 3.93 -3.84
C SER A 104 -6.81 5.12 -3.39
N VAL A 105 -6.90 6.18 -4.19
CA VAL A 105 -7.75 7.36 -3.88
C VAL A 105 -9.24 7.02 -3.84
N PRO A 106 -9.83 6.31 -4.83
CA PRO A 106 -11.21 5.85 -4.75
C PRO A 106 -11.49 4.98 -3.51
N ALA A 107 -10.61 4.01 -3.22
CA ALA A 107 -10.75 3.12 -2.06
C ALA A 107 -10.64 3.87 -0.73
N PHE A 108 -9.73 4.84 -0.63
CA PHE A 108 -9.59 5.73 0.52
C PHE A 108 -10.87 6.53 0.79
N THR A 109 -11.46 7.11 -0.26
CA THR A 109 -12.71 7.87 -0.16
C THR A 109 -13.85 6.97 0.34
N SER A 110 -14.06 5.82 -0.30
CA SER A 110 -15.13 4.87 0.07
C SER A 110 -14.95 4.33 1.50
N ALA A 111 -13.71 4.08 1.93
CA ALA A 111 -13.42 3.63 3.30
C ALA A 111 -13.78 4.70 4.35
N ILE A 112 -13.37 5.94 4.12
CA ILE A 112 -13.67 7.06 5.03
C ILE A 112 -15.18 7.26 5.20
N GLU A 113 -15.96 7.13 4.13
CA GLU A 113 -17.42 7.27 4.18
C GLU A 113 -18.09 6.27 5.12
N VAL A 114 -17.60 5.03 5.13
CA VAL A 114 -18.09 3.97 6.02
C VAL A 114 -17.58 4.15 7.44
N LEU A 115 -16.28 4.41 7.61
CA LEU A 115 -15.65 4.61 8.92
C LEU A 115 -16.31 5.77 9.68
N ALA A 116 -16.50 6.92 9.01
CA ALA A 116 -17.14 8.10 9.58
C ALA A 116 -18.60 7.81 10.00
N ALA A 117 -19.37 7.07 9.18
CA ALA A 117 -20.76 6.71 9.49
C ALA A 117 -20.88 5.68 10.63
N ASN A 118 -19.77 5.09 11.07
CA ASN A 118 -19.67 4.19 12.22
C ASN A 118 -18.97 4.83 13.43
N ASP A 119 -18.89 6.18 13.46
CA ASP A 119 -18.33 6.97 14.56
C ASP A 119 -16.84 6.65 14.85
N VAL A 120 -16.08 6.22 13.86
CA VAL A 120 -14.63 5.98 13.99
C VAL A 120 -13.90 7.32 13.91
N GLU A 121 -13.02 7.60 14.87
CA GLU A 121 -12.09 8.72 14.79
C GLU A 121 -10.99 8.38 13.76
N ILE A 122 -10.96 9.13 12.64
CA ILE A 122 -10.11 8.81 11.49
C ILE A 122 -8.95 9.82 11.42
N MET A 123 -7.71 9.31 11.40
CA MET A 123 -6.49 10.10 11.20
C MET A 123 -6.00 9.92 9.77
N ILE A 124 -5.92 11.02 9.01
CA ILE A 124 -5.43 11.07 7.62
C ILE A 124 -4.22 11.98 7.52
N SER A 125 -3.42 11.82 6.48
CA SER A 125 -2.23 12.65 6.25
C SER A 125 -2.56 14.12 6.08
N GLU A 126 -1.72 14.99 6.61
CA GLU A 126 -1.72 16.41 6.25
C GLU A 126 -1.39 16.55 4.76
N GLY A 127 -2.06 17.48 4.06
CA GLY A 127 -1.81 17.74 2.64
C GLY A 127 -2.29 16.63 1.68
N ASP A 128 -3.06 15.63 2.17
CA ASP A 128 -3.53 14.49 1.37
C ASP A 128 -2.37 13.64 0.77
N GLU A 129 -1.24 13.60 1.48
CA GLU A 129 -0.02 12.90 1.08
C GLU A 129 -0.14 11.37 1.14
N TYR A 130 0.63 10.71 0.29
CA TYR A 130 0.79 9.26 0.35
C TYR A 130 1.52 8.84 1.62
N THR A 131 1.14 7.67 2.16
CA THR A 131 1.70 7.21 3.44
C THR A 131 2.20 5.77 3.30
N PRO A 132 3.52 5.55 3.39
CA PRO A 132 4.10 4.20 3.34
C PRO A 132 3.57 3.29 4.45
N THR A 133 3.45 2.00 4.16
CA THR A 133 3.00 0.97 5.12
C THR A 133 3.73 1.05 6.48
N PRO A 134 5.08 1.15 6.54
CA PRO A 134 5.78 1.23 7.83
C PRO A 134 5.44 2.49 8.62
N VAL A 135 5.07 3.59 7.96
CA VAL A 135 4.70 4.84 8.64
C VAL A 135 3.35 4.70 9.35
N VAL A 136 2.37 4.04 8.72
CA VAL A 136 1.09 3.72 9.38
C VAL A 136 1.32 2.78 10.58
N SER A 137 2.15 1.76 10.41
CA SER A 137 2.54 0.85 11.51
C SER A 137 3.20 1.60 12.66
N TRP A 138 4.13 2.49 12.35
CA TRP A 138 4.81 3.34 13.33
C TRP A 138 3.83 4.27 14.07
N ALA A 139 2.90 4.90 13.38
CA ALA A 139 1.89 5.77 13.99
C ALA A 139 1.02 5.00 15.00
N ILE A 140 0.57 3.78 14.65
CA ILE A 140 -0.19 2.90 15.54
C ILE A 140 0.65 2.56 16.79
N LEU A 141 1.89 2.09 16.60
CA LEU A 141 2.76 1.69 17.70
C LEU A 141 3.12 2.84 18.62
N THR A 142 3.42 4.01 18.05
CA THR A 142 3.77 5.20 18.81
C THR A 142 2.57 5.72 19.59
N TYR A 143 1.39 5.74 19.00
CA TYR A 143 0.17 6.11 19.71
C TYR A 143 -0.14 5.13 20.85
N ASN A 144 0.01 3.83 20.62
CA ASN A 144 -0.33 2.79 21.59
C ASN A 144 0.72 2.61 22.71
N ARG A 145 1.89 3.23 22.60
CA ARG A 145 2.98 3.09 23.58
C ARG A 145 2.51 3.45 25.00
N GLY A 146 2.55 2.48 25.90
CA GLY A 146 2.14 2.63 27.30
C GLY A 146 0.61 2.65 27.52
N ARG A 147 -0.21 2.56 26.50
CA ARG A 147 -1.68 2.51 26.60
C ARG A 147 -2.17 1.09 26.82
N LYS A 148 -3.24 0.97 27.61
CA LYS A 148 -3.98 -0.30 27.79
C LYS A 148 -5.39 -0.24 27.22
N ASN A 149 -5.93 0.96 27.04
CA ASN A 149 -7.27 1.24 26.51
C ASN A 149 -7.17 2.38 25.50
N GLY A 150 -8.20 2.60 24.70
CA GLY A 150 -8.19 3.61 23.66
C GLY A 150 -7.13 3.32 22.60
N LEU A 151 -6.94 2.03 22.27
CA LEU A 151 -5.88 1.61 21.33
C LEU A 151 -6.25 1.97 19.91
N ALA A 152 -5.27 2.53 19.22
CA ALA A 152 -5.33 2.80 17.79
C ALA A 152 -5.06 1.53 16.97
N ASP A 153 -5.58 1.53 15.76
CA ASP A 153 -5.31 0.57 14.68
C ASP A 153 -5.20 1.30 13.35
N GLY A 154 -5.13 0.60 12.23
CA GLY A 154 -5.01 1.29 10.95
C GLY A 154 -5.41 0.48 9.73
N ILE A 155 -5.55 1.21 8.64
CA ILE A 155 -5.79 0.69 7.29
C ILE A 155 -4.67 1.18 6.39
N VAL A 156 -4.15 0.29 5.55
CA VAL A 156 -3.18 0.63 4.51
C VAL A 156 -3.75 0.24 3.16
N ILE A 157 -3.99 1.25 2.31
CA ILE A 157 -4.54 1.05 0.98
C ILE A 157 -3.38 0.96 -0.01
N THR A 158 -3.04 -0.24 -0.40
CA THR A 158 -1.93 -0.55 -1.30
C THR A 158 -2.00 -2.00 -1.79
N PRO A 159 -1.81 -2.26 -3.09
CA PRO A 159 -1.56 -3.60 -3.61
C PRO A 159 -0.08 -3.99 -3.54
N SER A 160 0.79 -3.22 -2.85
CA SER A 160 2.25 -3.39 -2.80
C SER A 160 2.93 -3.01 -4.12
N HIS A 161 3.64 -3.95 -4.77
CA HIS A 161 4.32 -3.80 -6.06
C HIS A 161 3.55 -4.40 -7.25
N ASN A 162 2.26 -4.64 -7.08
CA ASN A 162 1.40 -5.20 -8.11
C ASN A 162 1.27 -4.24 -9.31
N PRO A 163 0.81 -4.73 -10.48
CA PRO A 163 0.59 -3.89 -11.66
C PRO A 163 -0.30 -2.67 -11.39
N PRO A 164 -0.19 -1.60 -12.20
CA PRO A 164 -0.90 -0.33 -12.01
C PRO A 164 -2.43 -0.41 -11.96
N HIS A 165 -3.03 -1.48 -12.54
CA HIS A 165 -4.48 -1.68 -12.55
C HIS A 165 -5.02 -2.37 -11.30
N ASP A 166 -4.14 -2.78 -10.38
CA ASP A 166 -4.54 -3.41 -9.14
C ASP A 166 -4.79 -2.38 -8.03
N GLY A 167 -5.66 -2.75 -7.10
CA GLY A 167 -5.83 -2.11 -5.81
C GLY A 167 -5.61 -3.10 -4.67
N GLY A 168 -5.38 -2.58 -3.48
CA GLY A 168 -5.18 -3.40 -2.29
C GLY A 168 -5.67 -2.72 -1.03
N PHE A 169 -6.15 -3.51 -0.07
CA PHE A 169 -6.71 -3.01 1.18
C PHE A 169 -6.29 -3.91 2.34
N LYS A 170 -5.57 -3.36 3.30
CA LYS A 170 -4.96 -4.07 4.42
C LYS A 170 -5.44 -3.49 5.73
N TYR A 171 -5.59 -4.33 6.75
CA TYR A 171 -5.90 -3.93 8.12
C TYR A 171 -4.73 -4.25 9.05
N ASN A 172 -4.33 -3.27 9.85
CA ASN A 172 -3.30 -3.38 10.86
C ASN A 172 -3.94 -3.21 12.25
N PRO A 173 -4.07 -4.29 13.04
CA PRO A 173 -4.56 -4.24 14.41
C PRO A 173 -3.65 -3.40 15.36
N PRO A 174 -4.03 -3.23 16.65
CA PRO A 174 -3.28 -2.38 17.60
C PRO A 174 -1.80 -2.71 17.81
N HIS A 175 -1.35 -3.90 17.43
CA HIS A 175 0.08 -4.25 17.44
C HIS A 175 0.86 -3.66 16.25
N GLY A 176 0.22 -2.90 15.34
CA GLY A 176 0.83 -2.15 14.25
C GLY A 176 1.27 -2.97 13.03
N GLY A 177 1.40 -4.28 13.15
CA GLY A 177 1.75 -5.18 12.06
C GLY A 177 0.53 -5.63 11.23
N PRO A 178 0.75 -6.45 10.19
CA PRO A 178 -0.34 -7.05 9.41
C PRO A 178 -1.23 -7.93 10.29
N ALA A 179 -2.54 -7.91 10.01
CA ALA A 179 -3.50 -8.72 10.77
C ALA A 179 -3.24 -10.21 10.60
N GLU A 180 -3.33 -10.95 11.71
CA GLU A 180 -3.22 -12.41 11.72
C GLU A 180 -4.40 -13.06 10.97
N GLN A 181 -4.22 -14.33 10.56
CA GLN A 181 -5.22 -15.06 9.79
C GLN A 181 -6.58 -15.16 10.49
N THR A 182 -6.61 -15.26 11.81
CA THR A 182 -7.86 -15.27 12.60
C THR A 182 -8.66 -13.98 12.44
N VAL A 183 -7.98 -12.84 12.34
CA VAL A 183 -8.56 -11.52 12.12
C VAL A 183 -9.01 -11.36 10.67
N THR A 184 -8.11 -11.65 9.73
CA THR A 184 -8.39 -11.52 8.30
C THR A 184 -9.54 -12.43 7.87
N SER A 185 -9.58 -13.69 8.31
CA SER A 185 -10.66 -14.62 7.99
C SER A 185 -12.02 -14.15 8.55
N TRP A 186 -12.03 -13.54 9.73
CA TRP A 186 -13.29 -13.00 10.28
C TRP A 186 -13.79 -11.80 9.47
N ILE A 187 -12.89 -10.86 9.12
CA ILE A 187 -13.22 -9.69 8.31
C ILE A 187 -13.70 -10.13 6.92
N GLU A 188 -12.98 -11.06 6.29
CA GLU A 188 -13.32 -11.65 4.98
C GLU A 188 -14.71 -12.28 4.99
N ALA A 189 -14.99 -13.14 5.96
CA ALA A 189 -16.30 -13.80 6.08
C ALA A 189 -17.42 -12.77 6.23
N LYS A 190 -17.19 -11.74 7.07
CA LYS A 190 -18.20 -10.70 7.33
C LYS A 190 -18.39 -9.77 6.13
N ALA A 191 -17.33 -9.42 5.41
CA ALA A 191 -17.41 -8.64 4.18
C ALA A 191 -18.17 -9.40 3.08
N ASN A 192 -17.89 -10.69 2.91
CA ASN A 192 -18.62 -11.54 1.96
C ASN A 192 -20.10 -11.74 2.32
N GLU A 193 -20.44 -11.71 3.61
CA GLU A 193 -21.85 -11.69 4.04
C GLU A 193 -22.56 -10.41 3.56
N PHE A 194 -21.91 -9.23 3.67
CA PHE A 194 -22.47 -7.99 3.14
C PHE A 194 -22.66 -8.03 1.63
N LEU A 195 -21.66 -8.50 0.87
CA LEU A 195 -21.77 -8.66 -0.58
C LEU A 195 -22.95 -9.57 -0.97
N THR A 196 -23.08 -10.73 -0.31
CA THR A 196 -24.15 -11.68 -0.57
C THR A 196 -25.53 -11.10 -0.24
N ASN A 197 -25.61 -10.27 0.81
CA ASN A 197 -26.83 -9.60 1.25
C ASN A 197 -27.06 -8.24 0.55
N LYS A 198 -26.49 -8.02 -0.62
CA LYS A 198 -26.66 -6.80 -1.43
C LYS A 198 -26.37 -5.53 -0.63
N MET A 199 -25.28 -5.53 0.11
CA MET A 199 -24.78 -4.43 0.92
C MET A 199 -25.70 -3.96 2.06
N HIS A 200 -26.73 -4.75 2.39
CA HIS A 200 -27.67 -4.39 3.45
C HIS A 200 -26.98 -4.28 4.82
N GLY A 201 -27.21 -3.17 5.51
CA GLY A 201 -26.66 -2.90 6.84
C GLY A 201 -25.32 -2.15 6.84
N ILE A 202 -24.78 -1.81 5.68
CA ILE A 202 -23.63 -0.91 5.58
C ILE A 202 -24.08 0.53 5.82
N LYS A 203 -23.38 1.22 6.72
CA LYS A 203 -23.58 2.65 6.97
C LYS A 203 -22.58 3.46 6.13
N ARG A 204 -23.06 4.53 5.54
CA ARG A 204 -22.23 5.40 4.69
C ARG A 204 -22.67 6.86 4.83
N PHE A 205 -21.73 7.78 4.99
CA PHE A 205 -21.95 9.21 4.85
C PHE A 205 -21.57 9.67 3.44
N PRO A 206 -22.18 10.76 2.94
CA PRO A 206 -21.68 11.39 1.73
C PRO A 206 -20.22 11.83 1.91
N SER A 207 -19.40 11.70 0.86
CA SER A 207 -17.95 11.93 0.87
C SER A 207 -17.56 13.25 1.55
N LYS A 208 -18.22 14.37 1.19
CA LYS A 208 -17.94 15.67 1.80
C LYS A 208 -18.15 15.69 3.31
N GLN A 209 -19.19 15.05 3.81
CA GLN A 209 -19.48 14.95 5.24
C GLN A 209 -18.44 14.07 5.93
N ALA A 210 -18.12 12.92 5.34
CA ALA A 210 -17.16 11.97 5.88
C ALA A 210 -15.75 12.60 5.98
N MET A 211 -15.29 13.26 4.93
CA MET A 211 -14.01 13.97 4.92
C MET A 211 -13.97 15.10 5.97
N GLY A 212 -15.08 15.80 6.18
CA GLY A 212 -15.19 16.86 7.21
C GLY A 212 -15.08 16.34 8.65
N SER A 213 -15.25 15.04 8.88
CA SER A 213 -15.13 14.40 10.20
C SER A 213 -13.75 13.80 10.48
N THR A 214 -12.85 13.81 9.49
CA THR A 214 -11.48 13.30 9.68
C THR A 214 -10.61 14.32 10.40
N ARG A 215 -9.54 13.84 11.05
CA ARG A 215 -8.48 14.66 11.62
C ARG A 215 -7.20 14.52 10.83
N ARG A 216 -6.47 15.62 10.71
CA ARG A 216 -5.16 15.64 10.07
C ARG A 216 -4.08 15.20 11.05
N TYR A 217 -3.13 14.42 10.53
CA TYR A 217 -1.99 13.90 11.28
C TYR A 217 -0.72 14.05 10.45
N ASP A 218 0.31 14.61 11.02
CA ASP A 218 1.63 14.75 10.40
C ASP A 218 2.38 13.41 10.45
N PHE A 219 2.11 12.55 9.49
CA PHE A 219 2.82 11.29 9.34
C PHE A 219 4.29 11.49 8.95
N LEU A 220 4.54 12.45 8.05
CA LEU A 220 5.84 12.62 7.43
C LEU A 220 6.89 13.10 8.44
N HIS A 221 6.72 14.29 8.99
CA HIS A 221 7.74 14.87 9.87
C HIS A 221 7.87 14.08 11.18
N SER A 222 6.75 13.63 11.74
CA SER A 222 6.76 12.81 12.96
C SER A 222 7.54 11.51 12.78
N TYR A 223 7.38 10.83 11.63
CA TYR A 223 8.12 9.60 11.31
C TYR A 223 9.60 9.89 11.04
N VAL A 224 9.89 10.92 10.23
CA VAL A 224 11.26 11.31 9.90
C VAL A 224 12.04 11.68 11.15
N ASP A 225 11.45 12.45 12.07
CA ASP A 225 12.11 12.83 13.33
C ASP A 225 12.40 11.64 14.26
N ASP A 226 11.57 10.59 14.21
CA ASP A 226 11.75 9.40 15.07
C ASP A 226 12.79 8.39 14.51
N LEU A 227 13.22 8.52 13.27
CA LEU A 227 14.19 7.60 12.64
C LEU A 227 15.51 7.51 13.42
N ILE A 228 15.94 8.59 14.07
CA ILE A 228 17.16 8.61 14.89
C ILE A 228 17.11 7.60 16.05
N ASN A 229 15.92 7.19 16.48
CA ASN A 229 15.74 6.21 17.55
C ASN A 229 15.96 4.76 17.09
N VAL A 230 16.05 4.51 15.79
CA VAL A 230 16.17 3.16 15.19
C VAL A 230 17.35 3.03 14.23
N ILE A 231 17.90 4.15 13.74
CA ILE A 231 18.98 4.19 12.76
C ILE A 231 20.05 5.15 13.25
N ASP A 232 21.31 4.72 13.18
CA ASP A 232 22.47 5.60 13.45
C ASP A 232 22.71 6.55 12.26
N MET A 233 21.96 7.64 12.23
CA MET A 233 22.02 8.63 11.16
C MET A 233 23.35 9.40 11.16
N ASP A 234 24.03 9.52 12.31
CA ASP A 234 25.32 10.16 12.41
C ASP A 234 26.40 9.32 11.70
N ALA A 235 26.40 8.00 11.87
CA ALA A 235 27.30 7.12 11.18
C ALA A 235 27.12 7.19 9.66
N ILE A 236 25.87 7.28 9.15
CA ILE A 236 25.60 7.44 7.72
C ILE A 236 26.11 8.79 7.21
N ARG A 237 25.80 9.87 7.91
CA ARG A 237 26.24 11.22 7.53
C ARG A 237 27.77 11.32 7.48
N ASP A 238 28.43 10.83 8.53
CA ASP A 238 29.87 10.99 8.72
C ASP A 238 30.69 10.09 7.77
N SER A 239 30.06 9.07 7.15
CA SER A 239 30.67 8.26 6.09
C SER A 239 30.92 9.02 4.79
N ASN A 240 30.24 10.16 4.58
CA ASN A 240 30.28 10.98 3.35
C ASN A 240 29.97 10.22 2.05
N ILE A 241 29.31 9.07 2.11
CA ILE A 241 28.90 8.31 0.92
C ILE A 241 27.80 9.06 0.16
N SER A 242 27.84 8.95 -1.17
CA SER A 242 26.76 9.40 -2.04
C SER A 242 25.71 8.30 -2.18
N ILE A 243 24.46 8.64 -1.90
CA ILE A 243 23.35 7.68 -1.87
C ILE A 243 22.36 7.98 -2.99
N GLY A 244 22.06 7.00 -3.83
CA GLY A 244 20.98 7.06 -4.83
C GLY A 244 19.77 6.26 -4.36
N VAL A 245 18.57 6.87 -4.38
CA VAL A 245 17.33 6.19 -3.99
C VAL A 245 16.34 6.24 -5.14
N ASP A 246 15.79 5.08 -5.50
CA ASP A 246 14.68 4.97 -6.43
C ASP A 246 13.44 4.42 -5.70
N PRO A 247 12.50 5.28 -5.30
CA PRO A 247 11.27 4.87 -4.66
C PRO A 247 10.27 4.20 -5.63
N LEU A 248 10.63 4.02 -6.89
CA LEU A 248 9.79 3.45 -7.96
C LEU A 248 8.41 4.14 -8.09
N GLY A 249 8.34 5.45 -7.81
CA GLY A 249 7.09 6.21 -7.79
C GLY A 249 6.10 5.76 -6.70
N GLY A 250 6.57 5.04 -5.68
CA GLY A 250 5.76 4.53 -4.59
C GLY A 250 5.49 5.56 -3.48
N ALA A 251 4.77 5.15 -2.44
CA ALA A 251 4.30 6.03 -1.36
C ALA A 251 5.42 6.77 -0.59
N SER A 252 6.68 6.33 -0.69
CA SER A 252 7.81 6.96 -0.02
C SER A 252 8.47 8.10 -0.81
N VAL A 253 7.99 8.44 -2.00
CA VAL A 253 8.61 9.47 -2.87
C VAL A 253 8.90 10.76 -2.10
N HIS A 254 7.92 11.27 -1.36
CA HIS A 254 8.05 12.54 -0.65
C HIS A 254 8.73 12.44 0.72
N TYR A 255 9.15 11.25 1.16
CA TYR A 255 9.83 11.05 2.45
C TYR A 255 11.35 11.22 2.36
N TRP A 256 11.94 10.93 1.20
CA TRP A 256 13.40 10.85 1.06
C TRP A 256 14.10 12.22 1.15
N GLU A 257 13.51 13.26 0.54
CA GLU A 257 14.07 14.61 0.63
C GLU A 257 14.05 15.15 2.07
N PRO A 258 12.92 15.10 2.83
CA PRO A 258 12.89 15.43 4.25
C PRO A 258 13.88 14.62 5.11
N ILE A 259 14.09 13.34 4.82
CA ILE A 259 15.10 12.51 5.50
C ILE A 259 16.50 13.06 5.21
N ALA A 260 16.82 13.32 3.93
CA ALA A 260 18.11 13.86 3.53
C ALA A 260 18.39 15.22 4.19
N GLU A 261 17.43 16.13 4.20
CA GLU A 261 17.54 17.46 4.82
C GLU A 261 17.70 17.35 6.34
N ARG A 262 16.83 16.59 7.01
CA ARG A 262 16.80 16.45 8.46
C ARG A 262 18.11 15.91 9.03
N TYR A 263 18.69 14.92 8.33
CA TYR A 263 19.89 14.21 8.78
C TYR A 263 21.17 14.63 8.04
N LYS A 264 21.07 15.59 7.09
CA LYS A 264 22.17 16.11 6.29
C LYS A 264 22.90 15.01 5.52
N LEU A 265 22.14 14.13 4.90
CA LEU A 265 22.67 13.03 4.10
C LEU A 265 22.94 13.47 2.67
N ASN A 266 24.05 12.99 2.08
CA ASN A 266 24.31 13.15 0.67
C ASN A 266 23.49 12.14 -0.14
N LEU A 267 22.16 12.38 -0.19
CA LEU A 267 21.17 11.49 -0.79
C LEU A 267 20.48 12.20 -1.97
N LYS A 268 20.29 11.46 -3.06
CA LYS A 268 19.57 11.93 -4.24
C LYS A 268 18.46 10.95 -4.60
N VAL A 269 17.23 11.44 -4.73
CA VAL A 269 16.12 10.70 -5.32
C VAL A 269 16.29 10.71 -6.83
N VAL A 270 16.25 9.54 -7.47
CA VAL A 270 16.45 9.42 -8.91
C VAL A 270 15.16 9.30 -9.70
N ASN A 271 14.03 9.08 -9.04
CA ASN A 271 12.71 8.97 -9.64
C ASN A 271 11.67 9.52 -8.66
N ASP A 272 11.43 10.81 -8.73
CA ASP A 272 10.57 11.59 -7.83
C ASP A 272 9.16 11.83 -8.39
N VAL A 273 8.85 11.25 -9.55
CA VAL A 273 7.57 11.43 -10.22
C VAL A 273 6.55 10.42 -9.71
N VAL A 274 5.38 10.91 -9.29
CA VAL A 274 4.20 10.09 -9.05
C VAL A 274 3.33 10.07 -10.30
N ASP A 275 3.20 8.89 -10.89
CA ASP A 275 2.32 8.64 -12.03
C ASP A 275 1.59 7.32 -11.79
N PRO A 276 0.27 7.32 -11.61
CA PRO A 276 -0.51 6.12 -11.31
C PRO A 276 -0.55 5.10 -12.46
N THR A 277 -0.06 5.46 -13.65
CA THR A 277 0.19 4.50 -14.74
C THR A 277 1.54 3.81 -14.64
N PHE A 278 2.46 4.36 -13.79
CA PHE A 278 3.86 3.95 -13.68
C PHE A 278 4.57 3.85 -15.05
N GLY A 279 4.21 4.74 -15.98
CA GLY A 279 4.71 4.75 -17.35
C GLY A 279 6.21 5.01 -17.48
N PHE A 280 6.87 5.50 -16.43
CA PHE A 280 8.32 5.68 -16.35
C PHE A 280 9.09 4.38 -16.06
N MET A 281 8.40 3.31 -15.66
CA MET A 281 9.01 2.02 -15.33
C MET A 281 9.48 1.26 -16.58
N THR A 282 10.44 0.37 -16.36
CA THR A 282 10.75 -0.70 -17.30
C THR A 282 9.86 -1.90 -17.07
N VAL A 283 9.59 -2.64 -18.14
CA VAL A 283 8.75 -3.85 -18.12
C VAL A 283 9.45 -4.95 -17.33
N ASP A 284 8.73 -5.60 -16.46
CA ASP A 284 9.25 -6.70 -15.63
C ASP A 284 9.36 -8.02 -16.44
N TRP A 285 9.91 -9.04 -15.81
CA TRP A 285 10.19 -10.35 -16.42
C TRP A 285 8.97 -11.00 -17.08
N ASP A 286 7.76 -10.73 -16.59
CA ASP A 286 6.49 -11.30 -17.09
C ASP A 286 5.78 -10.43 -18.13
N GLY A 287 6.42 -9.38 -18.62
CA GLY A 287 5.85 -8.48 -19.62
C GLY A 287 4.89 -7.42 -19.05
N GLN A 288 4.81 -7.26 -17.74
CA GLN A 288 3.96 -6.26 -17.08
C GLN A 288 4.79 -5.14 -16.47
N ILE A 289 4.15 -4.02 -16.18
CA ILE A 289 4.71 -2.95 -15.35
C ILE A 289 4.52 -3.37 -13.89
N ARG A 290 5.63 -3.55 -13.16
CA ARG A 290 5.64 -3.84 -11.72
C ARG A 290 6.67 -2.96 -11.01
N MET A 291 6.36 -2.54 -9.81
CA MET A 291 7.24 -1.72 -8.97
C MET A 291 7.96 -2.61 -7.95
N ASP A 292 8.50 -3.75 -8.41
CA ASP A 292 9.16 -4.73 -7.55
C ASP A 292 10.66 -4.41 -7.40
N PRO A 293 11.12 -3.93 -6.23
CA PRO A 293 12.53 -3.61 -6.02
C PRO A 293 13.44 -4.85 -5.99
N SER A 294 12.87 -6.06 -5.92
CA SER A 294 13.64 -7.30 -6.02
C SER A 294 13.92 -7.72 -7.47
N SER A 295 13.21 -7.11 -8.43
CA SER A 295 13.38 -7.42 -9.84
C SER A 295 14.48 -6.57 -10.50
N PRO A 296 15.52 -7.19 -11.08
CA PRO A 296 16.52 -6.45 -11.82
C PRO A 296 15.97 -5.75 -13.07
N TYR A 297 14.83 -6.20 -13.57
CA TYR A 297 14.15 -5.57 -14.71
C TYR A 297 13.44 -4.28 -14.30
N ALA A 298 12.74 -4.27 -13.15
CA ALA A 298 12.14 -3.07 -12.59
C ALA A 298 13.20 -2.03 -12.18
N MET A 299 14.34 -2.50 -11.66
CA MET A 299 15.44 -1.65 -11.16
C MET A 299 16.43 -1.19 -12.24
N GLN A 300 16.16 -1.44 -13.54
CA GLN A 300 17.10 -1.12 -14.64
C GLN A 300 17.58 0.34 -14.65
N ARG A 301 16.71 1.28 -14.30
CA ARG A 301 17.06 2.70 -14.26
C ARG A 301 18.15 2.96 -13.22
N LEU A 302 17.99 2.45 -12.01
CA LEU A 302 18.96 2.61 -10.92
C LEU A 302 20.24 1.82 -11.20
N ILE A 303 20.11 0.59 -11.70
CA ILE A 303 21.26 -0.24 -12.12
C ILE A 303 22.12 0.48 -13.18
N GLY A 304 21.47 1.17 -14.13
CA GLY A 304 22.15 2.01 -15.13
C GLY A 304 22.90 3.23 -14.55
N MET A 305 22.66 3.55 -13.28
CA MET A 305 23.32 4.64 -12.56
C MET A 305 24.35 4.15 -11.52
N LYS A 306 24.71 2.87 -11.50
CA LYS A 306 25.60 2.24 -10.51
C LYS A 306 26.92 2.98 -10.26
N ASP A 307 27.46 3.67 -11.29
CA ASP A 307 28.72 4.40 -11.20
C ASP A 307 28.54 5.87 -10.74
N LYS A 308 27.30 6.30 -10.41
CA LYS A 308 26.99 7.67 -9.97
C LYS A 308 26.91 7.80 -8.46
N PHE A 309 26.77 6.70 -7.75
CA PHE A 309 26.57 6.65 -6.31
C PHE A 309 27.49 5.60 -5.68
N ASP A 310 27.90 5.83 -4.44
CA ASP A 310 28.65 4.82 -3.66
C ASP A 310 27.71 3.70 -3.18
N LEU A 311 26.45 4.06 -2.89
CA LEU A 311 25.37 3.15 -2.51
C LEU A 311 24.08 3.54 -3.24
N SER A 312 23.31 2.56 -3.69
CA SER A 312 21.98 2.83 -4.27
C SER A 312 20.98 1.72 -3.94
N PHE A 313 19.74 2.09 -3.73
CA PHE A 313 18.64 1.18 -3.42
C PHE A 313 17.25 1.74 -3.80
#